data_4dd01618aaff7dac97af1b75bc41b7ec
#
_entry.id   4dd01618aaff7dac97af1b75bc41b7ec
#
_cell.length_a   1.000
_cell.length_b   1.000
_cell.length_c   1.000
_cell.angle_alpha   90.00
_cell.angle_beta   90.00
_cell.angle_gamma   90.00
#
_symmetry.space_group_name_H-M   'P 1'
#
loop_
_entity.id
_entity.type
_entity.pdbx_description
1 polymer ?
#
loop_
_entity_poly.entity_id
_entity_poly.type
_entity_poly.pdbx_seq_one_letter_code
_entity_poly.pdbx_strand_id
1 'polypeptide(L)'
;MWDKNDWHQFFAIASKPWARRRPPRPVYPSGTKRVLPAVGFSLSELDDAGINMEAAEQLGLPVDAARIGAYGPNVSALREFVRSARQPGKLG
;
A
#
# COMPACT_ATOMS: atom_id res chain seq x y z
N MET A 1 6.03 -9.74 8.51
CA MET A 1 6.43 -8.32 8.28
C MET A 1 7.79 -8.27 7.63
N TRP A 2 7.99 -7.33 6.73
CA TRP A 2 9.27 -7.19 6.06
C TRP A 2 10.29 -6.56 7.00
N ASP A 3 11.54 -6.98 6.89
CA ASP A 3 12.63 -6.32 7.58
C ASP A 3 13.26 -5.25 6.69
N LYS A 4 14.32 -4.63 7.18
CA LYS A 4 14.98 -3.53 6.49
C LYS A 4 15.58 -3.94 5.14
N ASN A 5 16.12 -5.15 5.06
CA ASN A 5 16.68 -5.66 3.82
C ASN A 5 15.60 -5.91 2.77
N ASP A 6 14.45 -6.42 3.20
CA ASP A 6 13.33 -6.66 2.29
C ASP A 6 12.88 -5.34 1.66
N TRP A 7 12.80 -4.27 2.44
CA TRP A 7 12.41 -2.97 1.93
C TRP A 7 13.46 -2.40 0.98
N HIS A 8 14.72 -2.58 1.26
CA HIS A 8 15.79 -2.16 0.36
C HIS A 8 15.68 -2.82 -1.00
N GLN A 9 15.47 -4.12 -1.00
CA GLN A 9 15.31 -4.86 -2.24
C GLN A 9 14.05 -4.43 -2.99
N PHE A 10 12.97 -4.23 -2.27
CA PHE A 10 11.72 -3.76 -2.86
C PHE A 10 11.92 -2.43 -3.58
N PHE A 11 12.54 -1.47 -2.93
CA PHE A 11 12.74 -0.15 -3.53
C PHE A 11 13.68 -0.21 -4.71
N ALA A 12 14.70 -1.03 -4.66
CA ALA A 12 15.61 -1.20 -5.79
C ALA A 12 14.87 -1.75 -7.02
N ILE A 13 13.95 -2.68 -6.81
CA ILE A 13 13.15 -3.25 -7.89
C ILE A 13 12.10 -2.24 -8.36
N ALA A 14 11.42 -1.59 -7.42
CA ALA A 14 10.34 -0.65 -7.75
C ALA A 14 10.83 0.58 -8.50
N SER A 15 12.12 0.91 -8.42
CA SER A 15 12.68 2.02 -9.17
C SER A 15 12.86 1.71 -10.65
N LYS A 16 12.74 0.46 -11.05
CA LYS A 16 12.88 0.08 -12.44
C LYS A 16 11.57 0.28 -13.20
N PRO A 17 11.61 0.81 -14.43
CA PRO A 17 10.38 1.11 -15.16
C PRO A 17 9.43 -0.08 -15.33
N TRP A 18 9.95 -1.26 -15.56
CA TRP A 18 9.13 -2.45 -15.77
C TRP A 18 8.44 -2.94 -14.49
N ALA A 19 8.93 -2.52 -13.32
CA ALA A 19 8.35 -2.90 -12.03
C ALA A 19 7.46 -1.80 -11.45
N ARG A 20 7.40 -0.63 -12.06
CA ARG A 20 6.60 0.47 -11.54
C ARG A 20 5.12 0.18 -11.69
N ARG A 21 4.40 0.37 -10.63
CA ARG A 21 2.95 0.27 -10.62
C ARG A 21 2.38 1.48 -9.93
N ARG A 22 1.16 1.83 -10.30
CA ARG A 22 0.45 2.90 -9.60
C ARG A 22 0.11 2.42 -8.19
N PRO A 23 0.38 3.22 -7.17
CA PRO A 23 -0.06 2.88 -5.83
C PRO A 23 -1.58 2.78 -5.80
N PRO A 24 -2.14 1.88 -4.98
CA PRO A 24 -3.58 1.80 -4.81
C PRO A 24 -4.10 3.09 -4.18
N ARG A 25 -5.36 3.42 -4.49
CA ARG A 25 -6.01 4.59 -3.91
C ARG A 25 -6.84 4.16 -2.72
N PRO A 26 -6.76 4.87 -1.60
CA PRO A 26 -7.57 4.53 -0.44
C PRO A 26 -9.03 4.88 -0.69
N VAL A 27 -9.91 4.06 -0.11
CA VAL A 27 -11.34 4.26 -0.18
C VAL A 27 -11.94 4.04 1.19
N TYR A 28 -13.19 4.46 1.40
CA TYR A 28 -13.90 4.16 2.62
C TYR A 28 -15.37 3.86 2.31
N PRO A 29 -16.02 3.02 3.13
CA PRO A 29 -17.43 2.73 2.91
C PRO A 29 -18.30 3.92 3.28
N SER A 30 -19.33 4.18 2.48
CA SER A 30 -20.30 5.24 2.74
C SER A 30 -21.68 4.71 2.40
N GLY A 31 -22.55 4.67 3.40
CA GLY A 31 -23.86 4.04 3.24
C GLY A 31 -23.75 2.54 3.09
N THR A 32 -24.77 1.92 2.50
CA THR A 32 -24.87 0.46 2.47
C THR A 32 -24.09 -0.20 1.35
N LYS A 33 -23.89 0.46 0.22
CA LYS A 33 -23.26 -0.18 -0.93
C LYS A 33 -22.33 0.77 -1.70
N ARG A 34 -21.94 1.87 -1.07
CA ARG A 34 -21.11 2.87 -1.75
C ARG A 34 -19.72 2.91 -1.14
N VAL A 35 -18.76 3.14 -1.99
CA VAL A 35 -17.38 3.32 -1.59
C VAL A 35 -16.93 4.65 -2.17
N LEU A 36 -16.35 5.50 -1.34
CA LEU A 36 -15.91 6.84 -1.73
C LEU A 36 -14.39 6.94 -1.63
N PRO A 37 -13.78 7.83 -2.42
CA PRO A 37 -12.35 8.07 -2.29
C PRO A 37 -12.03 8.63 -0.90
N ALA A 38 -10.97 8.13 -0.29
CA ALA A 38 -10.47 8.62 0.98
C ALA A 38 -9.26 9.51 0.75
N VAL A 39 -8.97 10.36 1.73
CA VAL A 39 -7.80 11.25 1.67
C VAL A 39 -6.51 10.45 1.72
N GLY A 40 -6.47 9.42 2.54
CA GLY A 40 -5.30 8.57 2.67
C GLY A 40 -5.61 7.28 3.40
N PHE A 41 -4.64 6.38 3.41
CA PHE A 41 -4.74 5.13 4.17
C PHE A 41 -4.58 5.44 5.66
N SER A 42 -5.31 4.71 6.50
CA SER A 42 -5.15 4.84 7.94
C SER A 42 -3.86 4.15 8.40
N LEU A 43 -3.36 4.54 9.56
CA LEU A 43 -2.19 3.89 10.14
C LEU A 43 -2.44 2.40 10.38
N SER A 44 -3.67 2.05 10.78
CA SER A 44 -4.04 0.65 10.97
C SER A 44 -3.99 -0.14 9.68
N GLU A 45 -4.42 0.46 8.57
CA GLU A 45 -4.36 -0.19 7.26
C GLU A 45 -2.92 -0.46 6.83
N LEU A 46 -2.06 0.51 7.03
CA LEU A 46 -0.64 0.35 6.73
C LEU A 46 -0.01 -0.73 7.60
N ASP A 47 -0.31 -0.71 8.89
CA ASP A 47 0.22 -1.69 9.83
C ASP A 47 -0.25 -3.11 9.47
N ASP A 48 -1.52 -3.28 9.16
CA ASP A 48 -2.07 -4.57 8.76
C ASP A 48 -1.43 -5.09 7.47
N ALA A 49 -1.03 -4.18 6.59
CA ALA A 49 -0.35 -4.56 5.35
C ALA A 49 1.17 -4.72 5.52
N GLY A 50 1.69 -4.45 6.71
CA GLY A 50 3.13 -4.55 6.99
C GLY A 50 3.94 -3.39 6.44
N ILE A 51 3.32 -2.21 6.28
CA ILE A 51 3.96 -1.02 5.72
C ILE A 51 4.16 0.00 6.82
N ASN A 52 5.39 0.42 7.07
CA ASN A 52 5.64 1.50 8.03
C ASN A 52 5.54 2.87 7.34
N MET A 53 5.59 3.95 8.14
CA MET A 53 5.44 5.30 7.60
C MET A 53 6.51 5.67 6.59
N GLU A 54 7.74 5.28 6.86
CA GLU A 54 8.85 5.56 5.95
C GLU A 54 8.62 4.88 4.60
N ALA A 55 8.21 3.62 4.63
CA ALA A 55 7.92 2.88 3.41
C ALA A 55 6.73 3.50 2.66
N ALA A 56 5.70 3.93 3.38
CA ALA A 56 4.54 4.57 2.76
C ALA A 56 4.94 5.83 2.02
N GLU A 57 5.79 6.66 2.62
CA GLU A 57 6.29 7.87 1.98
C GLU A 57 7.08 7.55 0.73
N GLN A 58 7.97 6.58 0.81
CA GLN A 58 8.81 6.17 -0.32
C GLN A 58 7.98 5.62 -1.47
N LEU A 59 6.88 4.94 -1.15
CA LEU A 59 5.99 4.37 -2.15
C LEU A 59 5.01 5.40 -2.72
N GLY A 60 4.99 6.60 -2.18
CA GLY A 60 4.04 7.62 -2.61
C GLY A 60 2.62 7.35 -2.16
N LEU A 61 2.43 6.62 -1.07
CA LEU A 61 1.11 6.32 -0.55
C LEU A 61 0.57 7.49 0.27
N PRO A 62 -0.65 7.95 0.00
CA PRO A 62 -1.26 8.98 0.83
C PRO A 62 -1.65 8.38 2.18
N VAL A 63 -1.42 9.13 3.26
CA VAL A 63 -1.70 8.68 4.62
C VAL A 63 -2.59 9.70 5.31
N ASP A 64 -3.64 9.23 5.97
CA ASP A 64 -4.53 10.03 6.79
C ASP A 64 -4.49 9.50 8.22
N ALA A 65 -3.64 10.10 9.04
CA ALA A 65 -3.45 9.67 10.42
C ALA A 65 -4.67 9.94 11.30
N ALA A 66 -5.58 10.80 10.85
CA ALA A 66 -6.79 11.12 11.61
C ALA A 66 -7.87 10.05 11.46
N ARG A 67 -7.78 9.23 10.42
CA ARG A 67 -8.77 8.18 10.20
C ARG A 67 -8.46 6.97 11.07
N ILE A 68 -9.48 6.45 11.75
CA ILE A 68 -9.35 5.34 12.68
C ILE A 68 -9.88 4.06 12.03
N GLY A 69 -9.25 2.94 12.35
CA GLY A 69 -9.68 1.64 11.88
C GLY A 69 -9.06 1.25 10.55
N ALA A 70 -9.31 0.02 10.15
CA ALA A 70 -8.78 -0.52 8.90
C ALA A 70 -9.93 -1.06 8.06
N TYR A 71 -10.06 -0.52 6.85
CA TYR A 71 -11.02 -1.01 5.88
C TYR A 71 -10.37 -2.16 5.10
N GLY A 72 -10.95 -3.34 5.17
CA GLY A 72 -10.37 -4.55 4.58
C GLY A 72 -9.95 -4.43 3.13
N PRO A 73 -10.78 -3.87 2.24
CA PRO A 73 -10.38 -3.69 0.84
C PRO A 73 -9.12 -2.85 0.65
N ASN A 74 -8.89 -1.84 1.50
CA ASN A 74 -7.66 -1.04 1.44
C ASN A 74 -6.45 -1.89 1.84
N VAL A 75 -6.59 -2.69 2.89
CA VAL A 75 -5.52 -3.59 3.33
C VAL A 75 -5.17 -4.59 2.22
N SER A 76 -6.19 -5.17 1.61
CA SER A 76 -6.00 -6.13 0.52
C SER A 76 -5.30 -5.49 -0.68
N ALA A 77 -5.68 -4.26 -1.03
CA ALA A 77 -5.06 -3.54 -2.13
C ALA A 77 -3.59 -3.24 -1.84
N LEU A 78 -3.28 -2.85 -0.61
CA LEU A 78 -1.90 -2.59 -0.20
C LEU A 78 -1.05 -3.86 -0.25
N ARG A 79 -1.59 -4.96 0.27
CA ARG A 79 -0.88 -6.25 0.24
C ARG A 79 -0.61 -6.70 -1.18
N GLU A 80 -1.59 -6.54 -2.06
CA GLU A 80 -1.45 -6.92 -3.45
C GLU A 80 -0.40 -6.06 -4.16
N PHE A 81 -0.38 -4.78 -3.88
CA PHE A 81 0.61 -3.86 -4.44
C PHE A 81 2.03 -4.27 -4.03
N VAL A 82 2.24 -4.54 -2.76
CA VAL A 82 3.54 -4.95 -2.23
C VAL A 82 3.96 -6.30 -2.83
N ARG A 83 3.03 -7.25 -2.88
CA ARG A 83 3.32 -8.57 -3.42
C ARG A 83 3.73 -8.50 -4.89
N SER A 84 3.02 -7.71 -5.68
CA SER A 84 3.29 -7.56 -7.10
C SER A 84 4.68 -6.99 -7.34
N ALA A 85 5.04 -5.97 -6.58
CA ALA A 85 6.35 -5.35 -6.71
C ALA A 85 7.48 -6.25 -6.22
N ARG A 86 7.18 -7.16 -5.28
CA ARG A 86 8.17 -8.05 -4.71
C ARG A 86 8.54 -9.23 -5.61
N GLN A 87 7.71 -9.54 -6.60
CA GLN A 87 7.93 -10.69 -7.49
C GLN A 87 8.02 -10.25 -8.95
N PRO A 88 9.04 -9.47 -9.30
CA PRO A 88 9.14 -8.90 -10.64
C PRO A 88 9.27 -9.93 -11.74
N GLY A 89 9.85 -11.08 -11.46
CA GLY A 89 10.02 -12.14 -12.44
C GLY A 89 8.71 -12.73 -12.96
N LYS A 90 7.63 -12.55 -12.22
CA LYS A 90 6.30 -13.04 -12.60
C LYS A 90 5.46 -12.00 -13.31
N LEU A 91 5.98 -10.80 -13.43
CA LEU A 91 5.27 -9.68 -14.05
C LEU A 91 5.55 -9.56 -15.54
N GLY A 92 6.49 -10.30 -16.01
CA GLY A 92 6.89 -10.31 -17.41
C GLY A 92 5.90 -11.00 -18.32
#